data_04f0a7ca06e93a73d7ce783e10032762
#
_entry.id   04f0a7ca06e93a73d7ce783e10032762
#
_cell.length_a   1.000
_cell.length_b   1.000
_cell.length_c   1.000
_cell.angle_alpha   90.00
_cell.angle_beta   90.00
_cell.angle_gamma   90.00
#
_symmetry.space_group_name_H-M   'P 1'
#
loop_
_entity.id
_entity.type
_entity.pdbx_description
1 polymer ?
#
loop_
_entity_poly.entity_id
_entity_poly.type
_entity_poly.pdbx_seq_one_letter_code
_entity_poly.pdbx_strand_id
1 'polypeptide(L)'
;MSWKLVTTGAALAVAATALAGCAGADTSSDGHTILTVSIDPGLDKGSVAAFTSRVKQFEAANPGIDVRTEEFKWDATTFTAKLAGGTLPDVFTLPFTDGRGLIQRRQIADISGLAKALPYFSTFSPQIAKAGEAQDGGMWAVPISAYGQALHYNRSLFTQAGLNPDDPPSTWDEVRADARQIAQRTGQAGYAEMTTDNTGGWILTTLDYAFGGRTEQLGGDQPKSTVDNQQMVDVLRTVHAMRWDDNSMGSNFLYDWNGINQDFAAGRIGMYVSGGANYGSLRAQNAIKPADYGVTTLPLIGKNAGVLGGGTLAAVSASASDQAKAAAVKWIDFYYMRKQTDRDAAVADAKTTADAGEAVGAPELPVFDKAQYDRRTNWIAQYINVPVKQMAPYTDKMFDQPLVPEPTKSTQQVYALLDTVAQKVLTDRDADINALLADAQRQAQTLLDRG
;
A
#
# COMPACT_ATOMS: atom_id res chain seq x y z
N MET A 1 -82.62 -33.13 -19.70
CA MET A 1 -81.86 -33.40 -18.50
C MET A 1 -80.98 -32.17 -18.25
N SER A 2 -81.41 -31.28 -17.39
CA SER A 2 -80.78 -29.98 -17.08
C SER A 2 -79.90 -30.08 -15.85
N TRP A 3 -78.67 -29.71 -15.96
CA TRP A 3 -77.80 -29.56 -14.78
C TRP A 3 -77.44 -28.10 -14.61
N LYS A 4 -77.83 -27.61 -13.48
CA LYS A 4 -77.57 -26.26 -13.01
C LYS A 4 -76.13 -26.15 -12.49
N LEU A 5 -75.35 -25.19 -13.02
CA LEU A 5 -74.10 -24.77 -12.41
C LEU A 5 -74.39 -23.76 -11.29
N VAL A 6 -73.86 -24.08 -10.11
CA VAL A 6 -73.80 -23.18 -8.95
C VAL A 6 -72.43 -22.50 -8.99
N THR A 7 -72.44 -21.19 -9.17
CA THR A 7 -71.21 -20.36 -9.07
C THR A 7 -71.05 -19.90 -7.63
N THR A 8 -70.05 -20.41 -6.93
CA THR A 8 -69.59 -19.89 -5.65
C THR A 8 -68.43 -18.93 -5.89
N GLY A 9 -68.67 -17.66 -5.66
CA GLY A 9 -67.67 -16.60 -5.71
C GLY A 9 -66.77 -16.68 -4.46
N ALA A 10 -65.45 -16.96 -4.68
CA ALA A 10 -64.41 -16.80 -3.65
C ALA A 10 -63.73 -15.46 -3.85
N ALA A 11 -63.91 -14.54 -2.94
CA ALA A 11 -63.18 -13.29 -2.89
C ALA A 11 -61.77 -13.57 -2.42
N LEU A 12 -60.76 -13.44 -3.32
CA LEU A 12 -59.35 -13.43 -2.96
C LEU A 12 -59.01 -12.06 -2.34
N ALA A 13 -58.82 -12.01 -1.03
CA ALA A 13 -58.18 -10.91 -0.35
C ALA A 13 -56.67 -11.00 -0.62
N VAL A 14 -56.15 -10.13 -1.52
CA VAL A 14 -54.72 -9.94 -1.73
C VAL A 14 -54.18 -9.19 -0.50
N ALA A 15 -53.54 -9.92 0.43
CA ALA A 15 -52.74 -9.35 1.46
C ALA A 15 -51.44 -8.85 0.82
N ALA A 16 -51.33 -7.52 0.62
CA ALA A 16 -50.09 -6.87 0.29
C ALA A 16 -49.19 -6.93 1.53
N THR A 17 -48.38 -7.95 1.62
CA THR A 17 -47.24 -7.94 2.53
C THR A 17 -46.21 -6.95 1.97
N ALA A 18 -46.17 -5.76 2.61
CA ALA A 18 -45.09 -4.83 2.45
C ALA A 18 -43.80 -5.55 2.83
N LEU A 19 -42.95 -5.86 1.86
CA LEU A 19 -41.55 -6.14 2.08
C LEU A 19 -40.91 -4.84 2.62
N ALA A 20 -40.99 -4.65 3.94
CA ALA A 20 -40.08 -3.76 4.61
C ALA A 20 -38.68 -4.39 4.43
N GLY A 21 -37.90 -3.84 3.49
CA GLY A 21 -36.48 -4.11 3.37
C GLY A 21 -35.86 -3.87 4.75
N CYS A 22 -35.25 -4.88 5.33
CA CYS A 22 -34.37 -4.73 6.47
C CYS A 22 -33.14 -3.91 6.00
N ALA A 23 -33.29 -2.59 5.90
CA ALA A 23 -32.19 -1.70 6.17
C ALA A 23 -31.80 -2.00 7.62
N GLY A 24 -30.56 -2.44 7.87
CA GLY A 24 -30.09 -2.70 9.22
C GLY A 24 -30.42 -1.49 10.09
N ALA A 25 -31.02 -1.72 11.24
CA ALA A 25 -31.36 -0.62 12.13
C ALA A 25 -30.04 0.01 12.60
N ASP A 26 -29.77 1.26 12.23
CA ASP A 26 -28.60 2.04 12.65
C ASP A 26 -28.58 2.35 14.15
N THR A 27 -29.61 1.92 14.88
CA THR A 27 -29.74 2.07 16.33
C THR A 27 -30.16 0.77 16.99
N SER A 28 -29.56 0.47 18.14
CA SER A 28 -29.94 -0.66 19.00
C SER A 28 -31.27 -0.38 19.70
N SER A 29 -31.84 -1.41 20.35
CA SER A 29 -33.04 -1.28 21.16
C SER A 29 -32.90 -0.26 22.31
N ASP A 30 -31.66 -0.02 22.73
CA ASP A 30 -31.33 0.91 23.83
C ASP A 30 -30.98 2.31 23.33
N GLY A 31 -31.14 2.56 22.02
CA GLY A 31 -30.92 3.87 21.39
C GLY A 31 -29.45 4.17 21.04
N HIS A 32 -28.55 3.19 21.17
CA HIS A 32 -27.16 3.36 20.77
C HIS A 32 -26.98 3.28 19.24
N THR A 33 -26.04 4.03 18.71
CA THR A 33 -25.64 3.92 17.31
C THR A 33 -24.92 2.60 17.08
N ILE A 34 -25.39 1.78 16.15
CA ILE A 34 -24.69 0.59 15.72
C ILE A 34 -23.66 1.01 14.65
N LEU A 35 -22.41 0.63 14.84
CA LEU A 35 -21.31 0.84 13.90
C LEU A 35 -20.76 -0.51 13.46
N THR A 36 -20.87 -0.81 12.17
CA THR A 36 -20.24 -2.00 11.60
C THR A 36 -18.83 -1.69 11.07
N VAL A 37 -17.83 -2.47 11.51
CA VAL A 37 -16.44 -2.25 11.10
C VAL A 37 -15.84 -3.52 10.50
N SER A 38 -15.05 -3.36 9.45
CA SER A 38 -14.40 -4.50 8.81
C SER A 38 -13.26 -5.06 9.67
N ILE A 39 -13.13 -6.38 9.63
CA ILE A 39 -11.97 -7.14 10.10
C ILE A 39 -11.54 -8.08 8.97
N ASP A 40 -10.23 -8.28 8.79
CA ASP A 40 -9.74 -9.19 7.76
C ASP A 40 -10.19 -10.63 8.02
N PRO A 41 -10.64 -11.36 6.99
CA PRO A 41 -11.00 -12.77 7.13
C PRO A 41 -9.76 -13.64 7.39
N GLY A 42 -9.97 -14.73 8.12
CA GLY A 42 -8.92 -15.74 8.34
C GLY A 42 -7.84 -15.37 9.34
N LEU A 43 -8.04 -14.34 10.15
CA LEU A 43 -7.12 -13.98 11.24
C LEU A 43 -7.03 -15.10 12.29
N ASP A 44 -5.84 -15.25 12.88
CA ASP A 44 -5.64 -16.12 14.01
C ASP A 44 -6.40 -15.66 15.27
N LYS A 45 -6.59 -16.57 16.24
CA LYS A 45 -7.34 -16.28 17.46
C LYS A 45 -6.76 -15.13 18.29
N GLY A 46 -5.44 -14.95 18.27
CA GLY A 46 -4.76 -13.87 19.00
C GLY A 46 -5.09 -12.52 18.38
N SER A 47 -5.01 -12.42 17.06
CA SER A 47 -5.35 -11.21 16.30
C SER A 47 -6.82 -10.81 16.47
N VAL A 48 -7.74 -11.79 16.42
CA VAL A 48 -9.18 -11.55 16.68
C VAL A 48 -9.41 -11.08 18.12
N ALA A 49 -8.73 -11.68 19.10
CA ALA A 49 -8.85 -11.26 20.50
C ALA A 49 -8.32 -9.85 20.74
N ALA A 50 -7.19 -9.48 20.11
CA ALA A 50 -6.63 -8.14 20.16
C ALA A 50 -7.60 -7.11 19.54
N PHE A 51 -8.17 -7.40 18.38
CA PHE A 51 -9.18 -6.54 17.75
C PHE A 51 -10.40 -6.36 18.66
N THR A 52 -10.95 -7.47 19.21
CA THR A 52 -12.09 -7.45 20.13
C THR A 52 -11.79 -6.61 21.37
N SER A 53 -10.56 -6.67 21.89
CA SER A 53 -10.14 -5.83 23.02
C SER A 53 -10.16 -4.34 22.65
N ARG A 54 -9.76 -3.99 21.42
CA ARG A 54 -9.81 -2.61 20.92
C ARG A 54 -11.26 -2.12 20.77
N VAL A 55 -12.16 -2.98 20.28
CA VAL A 55 -13.61 -2.68 20.22
C VAL A 55 -14.13 -2.32 21.61
N LYS A 56 -13.88 -3.14 22.62
CA LYS A 56 -14.32 -2.86 24.00
C LYS A 56 -13.76 -1.57 24.56
N GLN A 57 -12.49 -1.23 24.25
CA GLN A 57 -11.88 0.03 24.66
C GLN A 57 -12.58 1.23 23.99
N PHE A 58 -12.94 1.10 22.72
CA PHE A 58 -13.64 2.14 21.98
C PHE A 58 -15.04 2.37 22.54
N GLU A 59 -15.82 1.30 22.78
CA GLU A 59 -17.16 1.37 23.34
C GLU A 59 -17.16 1.99 24.75
N ALA A 60 -16.18 1.61 25.59
CA ALA A 60 -16.01 2.22 26.90
C ALA A 60 -15.72 3.72 26.86
N ALA A 61 -15.00 4.18 25.82
CA ALA A 61 -14.70 5.59 25.59
C ALA A 61 -15.83 6.36 24.88
N ASN A 62 -16.79 5.66 24.28
CA ASN A 62 -17.89 6.21 23.49
C ASN A 62 -19.22 5.53 23.90
N PRO A 63 -19.70 5.72 25.13
CA PRO A 63 -20.96 5.15 25.57
C PRO A 63 -22.09 5.67 24.65
N GLY A 64 -22.82 4.78 24.03
CA GLY A 64 -23.84 5.09 23.02
C GLY A 64 -23.44 4.72 21.60
N ILE A 65 -22.29 4.07 21.42
CA ILE A 65 -21.89 3.42 20.17
C ILE A 65 -21.60 1.94 20.45
N ASP A 66 -22.32 1.05 19.75
CA ASP A 66 -22.11 -0.40 19.78
C ASP A 66 -21.41 -0.82 18.49
N VAL A 67 -20.24 -1.43 18.61
CA VAL A 67 -19.45 -1.85 17.44
C VAL A 67 -19.74 -3.32 17.10
N ARG A 68 -20.07 -3.57 15.84
CA ARG A 68 -20.19 -4.91 15.25
C ARG A 68 -19.07 -5.12 14.26
N THR A 69 -18.46 -6.29 14.32
CA THR A 69 -17.38 -6.68 13.40
C THR A 69 -17.93 -7.52 12.26
N GLU A 70 -17.51 -7.22 11.03
CA GLU A 70 -17.81 -8.01 9.85
C GLU A 70 -16.52 -8.38 9.11
N GLU A 71 -16.41 -9.65 8.70
CA GLU A 71 -15.29 -10.07 7.88
C GLU A 71 -15.44 -9.47 6.48
N PHE A 72 -14.50 -8.59 6.14
CA PHE A 72 -14.40 -7.98 4.82
C PHE A 72 -12.94 -7.57 4.56
N LYS A 73 -12.42 -8.02 3.42
CA LYS A 73 -11.16 -7.57 2.83
C LYS A 73 -11.47 -6.97 1.47
N TRP A 74 -10.80 -5.89 1.13
CA TRP A 74 -10.98 -5.22 -0.15
C TRP A 74 -10.78 -6.19 -1.31
N ASP A 75 -11.80 -6.26 -2.15
CA ASP A 75 -11.83 -6.87 -3.45
C ASP A 75 -12.93 -6.16 -4.26
N ALA A 76 -12.61 -5.70 -5.47
CA ALA A 76 -13.52 -4.85 -6.27
C ALA A 76 -14.86 -5.53 -6.60
N THR A 77 -14.85 -6.84 -6.82
CA THR A 77 -16.06 -7.63 -7.13
C THR A 77 -16.92 -7.77 -5.88
N THR A 78 -16.31 -8.18 -4.77
CA THR A 78 -16.98 -8.32 -3.47
C THR A 78 -17.53 -6.97 -2.98
N PHE A 79 -16.76 -5.89 -3.11
CA PHE A 79 -17.20 -4.54 -2.79
C PHE A 79 -18.47 -4.17 -3.59
N THR A 80 -18.44 -4.34 -4.90
CA THR A 80 -19.57 -4.01 -5.77
C THR A 80 -20.84 -4.79 -5.38
N ALA A 81 -20.71 -6.08 -5.10
CA ALA A 81 -21.81 -6.93 -4.68
C ALA A 81 -22.38 -6.49 -3.31
N LYS A 82 -21.52 -6.23 -2.32
CA LYS A 82 -21.94 -5.78 -0.99
C LYS A 82 -22.54 -4.37 -1.01
N LEU A 83 -21.99 -3.46 -1.82
CA LEU A 83 -22.55 -2.12 -2.01
C LEU A 83 -23.95 -2.19 -2.58
N ALA A 84 -24.17 -2.97 -3.65
CA ALA A 84 -25.47 -3.16 -4.26
C ALA A 84 -26.48 -3.87 -3.35
N GLY A 85 -25.99 -4.80 -2.51
CA GLY A 85 -26.81 -5.53 -1.53
C GLY A 85 -27.06 -4.77 -0.23
N GLY A 86 -26.45 -3.59 -0.02
CA GLY A 86 -26.55 -2.83 1.24
C GLY A 86 -25.94 -3.55 2.44
N THR A 87 -24.95 -4.41 2.22
CA THR A 87 -24.28 -5.24 3.26
C THR A 87 -22.81 -4.87 3.44
N LEU A 88 -22.38 -3.72 2.92
CA LEU A 88 -21.02 -3.22 3.13
C LEU A 88 -20.90 -2.72 4.57
N PRO A 89 -19.80 -3.07 5.32
CA PRO A 89 -19.56 -2.48 6.63
C PRO A 89 -19.52 -0.95 6.58
N ASP A 90 -19.91 -0.29 7.66
CA ASP A 90 -19.85 1.19 7.74
C ASP A 90 -18.42 1.68 7.58
N VAL A 91 -17.45 0.99 8.20
CA VAL A 91 -16.01 1.30 8.05
C VAL A 91 -15.30 0.13 7.42
N PHE A 92 -14.56 0.40 6.36
CA PHE A 92 -13.70 -0.58 5.69
C PHE A 92 -12.43 0.07 5.16
N THR A 93 -11.44 -0.77 4.82
CA THR A 93 -10.16 -0.31 4.26
C THR A 93 -10.04 -0.68 2.79
N LEU A 94 -9.32 0.15 2.02
CA LEU A 94 -9.04 -0.07 0.61
C LEU A 94 -7.69 0.55 0.21
N PRO A 95 -7.04 0.09 -0.86
CA PRO A 95 -5.79 0.68 -1.34
C PRO A 95 -6.02 2.07 -1.97
N PHE A 96 -4.98 2.90 -1.99
CA PHE A 96 -5.02 4.24 -2.62
C PHE A 96 -5.45 4.20 -4.08
N THR A 97 -5.07 3.15 -4.81
CA THR A 97 -5.39 2.96 -6.22
C THR A 97 -6.88 3.01 -6.51
N ASP A 98 -7.70 2.49 -5.61
CA ASP A 98 -9.15 2.39 -5.80
C ASP A 98 -9.90 3.62 -5.27
N GLY A 99 -9.32 4.34 -4.30
CA GLY A 99 -9.96 5.44 -3.58
C GLY A 99 -10.52 6.52 -4.51
N ARG A 100 -9.69 7.02 -5.45
CA ARG A 100 -10.09 8.06 -6.40
C ARG A 100 -11.34 7.67 -7.21
N GLY A 101 -11.37 6.43 -7.73
CA GLY A 101 -12.50 5.93 -8.51
C GLY A 101 -13.78 5.87 -7.69
N LEU A 102 -13.71 5.41 -6.44
CA LEU A 102 -14.87 5.34 -5.54
C LEU A 102 -15.39 6.71 -5.16
N ILE A 103 -14.50 7.67 -4.90
CA ILE A 103 -14.84 9.07 -4.60
C ILE A 103 -15.57 9.69 -5.80
N GLN A 104 -15.01 9.58 -7.00
CA GLN A 104 -15.60 10.12 -8.23
C GLN A 104 -17.00 9.56 -8.51
N ARG A 105 -17.20 8.26 -8.27
CA ARG A 105 -18.50 7.59 -8.44
C ARG A 105 -19.43 7.74 -7.23
N ARG A 106 -18.99 8.43 -6.16
CA ARG A 106 -19.74 8.60 -4.89
C ARG A 106 -20.15 7.25 -4.28
N GLN A 107 -19.27 6.28 -4.34
CA GLN A 107 -19.49 4.94 -3.80
C GLN A 107 -19.03 4.79 -2.34
N ILE A 108 -18.41 5.82 -1.79
CA ILE A 108 -18.10 6.00 -0.37
C ILE A 108 -18.72 7.32 0.12
N ALA A 109 -18.85 7.48 1.42
CA ALA A 109 -19.45 8.65 2.03
C ALA A 109 -18.53 9.88 2.00
N ASP A 110 -19.10 11.06 1.81
CA ASP A 110 -18.43 12.32 2.12
C ASP A 110 -18.34 12.51 3.63
N ILE A 111 -17.12 12.48 4.16
CA ILE A 111 -16.82 12.72 5.58
C ILE A 111 -16.03 14.01 5.80
N SER A 112 -15.96 14.91 4.80
CA SER A 112 -15.09 16.08 4.79
C SER A 112 -15.29 16.98 6.01
N GLY A 113 -16.54 17.24 6.40
CA GLY A 113 -16.86 18.05 7.58
C GLY A 113 -16.38 17.40 8.89
N LEU A 114 -16.57 16.08 9.01
CA LEU A 114 -16.16 15.30 10.19
C LEU A 114 -14.64 15.16 10.27
N ALA A 115 -13.99 14.86 9.14
CA ALA A 115 -12.54 14.72 9.06
C ALA A 115 -11.84 16.06 9.39
N LYS A 116 -12.36 17.17 8.89
CA LYS A 116 -11.81 18.51 9.16
C LYS A 116 -11.87 18.90 10.65
N ALA A 117 -12.76 18.30 11.42
CA ALA A 117 -12.87 18.53 12.87
C ALA A 117 -11.82 17.76 13.68
N LEU A 118 -11.08 16.84 13.07
CA LEU A 118 -9.99 16.11 13.75
C LEU A 118 -8.85 17.06 14.09
N PRO A 119 -8.30 17.02 15.31
CA PRO A 119 -7.34 18.02 15.79
C PRO A 119 -6.02 18.02 15.01
N TYR A 120 -5.71 16.94 14.30
CA TYR A 120 -4.50 16.77 13.51
C TYR A 120 -4.76 16.87 11.99
N PHE A 121 -5.95 17.24 11.56
CA PHE A 121 -6.31 17.28 10.13
C PHE A 121 -5.31 18.08 9.29
N SER A 122 -4.85 19.21 9.78
CA SER A 122 -3.89 20.07 9.08
C SER A 122 -2.47 19.52 9.01
N THR A 123 -2.18 18.42 9.70
CA THR A 123 -0.84 17.80 9.73
C THR A 123 -0.70 16.61 8.77
N PHE A 124 -1.74 16.25 8.03
CA PHE A 124 -1.60 15.27 6.97
C PHE A 124 -0.57 15.72 5.92
N SER A 125 0.26 14.82 5.46
CA SER A 125 1.13 15.07 4.30
C SER A 125 0.27 15.42 3.08
N PRO A 126 0.48 16.58 2.43
CA PRO A 126 -0.36 16.98 1.29
C PRO A 126 -0.34 16.00 0.11
N GLN A 127 0.77 15.26 -0.07
CA GLN A 127 0.88 14.24 -1.11
C GLN A 127 0.02 13.01 -0.78
N ILE A 128 -0.01 12.63 0.49
CA ILE A 128 -0.76 11.47 0.97
C ILE A 128 -2.26 11.79 1.08
N ALA A 129 -2.61 12.97 1.59
CA ALA A 129 -4.01 13.41 1.73
C ALA A 129 -4.79 13.32 0.40
N LYS A 130 -4.15 13.65 -0.71
CA LYS A 130 -4.74 13.59 -2.07
C LYS A 130 -5.32 12.22 -2.44
N ALA A 131 -4.85 11.12 -1.83
CA ALA A 131 -5.38 9.80 -2.09
C ALA A 131 -6.83 9.64 -1.58
N GLY A 132 -7.20 10.35 -0.52
CA GLY A 132 -8.52 10.34 0.08
C GLY A 132 -9.37 11.58 -0.21
N GLU A 133 -8.86 12.53 -1.01
CA GLU A 133 -9.53 13.79 -1.33
C GLU A 133 -10.33 13.74 -2.63
N ALA A 134 -11.47 14.38 -2.62
CA ALA A 134 -12.23 14.71 -3.82
C ALA A 134 -11.58 15.90 -4.56
N GLN A 135 -12.07 16.21 -5.77
CA GLN A 135 -11.54 17.31 -6.60
C GLN A 135 -11.67 18.71 -5.94
N ASP A 136 -12.63 18.87 -5.05
CA ASP A 136 -12.85 20.11 -4.29
C ASP A 136 -11.99 20.21 -3.02
N GLY A 137 -11.13 19.20 -2.77
CA GLY A 137 -10.27 19.12 -1.59
C GLY A 137 -10.96 18.57 -0.34
N GLY A 138 -12.21 18.13 -0.45
CA GLY A 138 -12.90 17.46 0.65
C GLY A 138 -12.35 16.05 0.90
N MET A 139 -12.06 15.69 2.15
CA MET A 139 -11.59 14.36 2.52
C MET A 139 -12.76 13.37 2.63
N TRP A 140 -12.80 12.40 1.74
CA TRP A 140 -13.82 11.34 1.69
C TRP A 140 -13.33 10.02 2.30
N ALA A 141 -12.02 9.80 2.33
CA ALA A 141 -11.41 8.67 2.99
C ALA A 141 -10.14 9.11 3.70
N VAL A 142 -9.85 8.52 4.87
CA VAL A 142 -8.70 8.90 5.69
C VAL A 142 -7.51 8.02 5.33
N PRO A 143 -6.36 8.57 4.89
CA PRO A 143 -5.13 7.80 4.74
C PRO A 143 -4.66 7.30 6.10
N ILE A 144 -4.52 5.98 6.25
CA ILE A 144 -4.13 5.33 7.51
C ILE A 144 -2.73 4.73 7.49
N SER A 145 -2.22 4.42 6.32
CA SER A 145 -0.83 4.02 6.09
C SER A 145 -0.38 4.46 4.70
N ALA A 146 0.93 4.65 4.51
CA ALA A 146 1.52 4.95 3.24
C ALA A 146 2.88 4.26 3.10
N TYR A 147 3.29 3.96 1.87
CA TYR A 147 4.63 3.49 1.55
C TYR A 147 5.16 4.19 0.31
N GLY A 148 6.46 4.32 0.24
CA GLY A 148 7.22 4.69 -0.95
C GLY A 148 8.37 3.71 -1.12
N GLN A 149 8.83 3.54 -2.35
CA GLN A 149 9.96 2.68 -2.65
C GLN A 149 11.28 3.33 -2.19
N ALA A 150 12.24 2.48 -1.84
CA ALA A 150 13.56 2.88 -1.39
C ALA A 150 14.63 1.93 -1.91
N LEU A 151 15.87 2.36 -1.91
CA LEU A 151 17.03 1.52 -2.15
C LEU A 151 17.55 0.95 -0.82
N HIS A 152 17.45 -0.36 -0.68
CA HIS A 152 18.02 -1.11 0.45
C HIS A 152 19.43 -1.55 0.11
N TYR A 153 20.36 -1.47 1.07
CA TYR A 153 21.74 -1.87 0.86
C TYR A 153 22.35 -2.61 2.05
N ASN A 154 23.23 -3.56 1.77
CA ASN A 154 23.92 -4.34 2.78
C ASN A 154 25.24 -3.65 3.18
N ARG A 155 25.27 -3.06 4.37
CA ARG A 155 26.39 -2.28 4.88
C ARG A 155 27.67 -3.10 5.04
N SER A 156 27.53 -4.38 5.40
CA SER A 156 28.70 -5.28 5.53
C SER A 156 29.33 -5.57 4.17
N LEU A 157 28.53 -5.78 3.13
CA LEU A 157 29.04 -5.95 1.75
C LEU A 157 29.68 -4.66 1.22
N PHE A 158 29.11 -3.48 1.54
CA PHE A 158 29.74 -2.19 1.23
C PHE A 158 31.15 -2.12 1.84
N THR A 159 31.26 -2.35 3.14
CA THR A 159 32.54 -2.34 3.85
C THR A 159 33.54 -3.35 3.25
N GLN A 160 33.10 -4.59 2.99
CA GLN A 160 33.93 -5.63 2.38
C GLN A 160 34.43 -5.25 0.98
N ALA A 161 33.60 -4.52 0.24
CA ALA A 161 33.95 -4.01 -1.08
C ALA A 161 34.87 -2.77 -1.02
N GLY A 162 35.09 -2.15 0.15
CA GLY A 162 35.87 -0.92 0.31
C GLY A 162 35.03 0.34 0.01
N LEU A 163 33.70 0.22 0.04
CA LEU A 163 32.75 1.34 -0.07
C LEU A 163 32.44 1.88 1.31
N ASN A 164 32.06 3.15 1.38
CA ASN A 164 31.60 3.78 2.64
C ASN A 164 30.12 3.46 2.88
N PRO A 165 29.74 2.65 3.90
CA PRO A 165 28.35 2.33 4.16
C PRO A 165 27.54 3.52 4.74
N ASP A 166 28.20 4.62 5.13
CA ASP A 166 27.53 5.83 5.61
C ASP A 166 27.30 6.87 4.50
N ASP A 167 27.75 6.58 3.29
CA ASP A 167 27.56 7.38 2.08
C ASP A 167 26.99 6.51 0.95
N PRO A 168 25.71 6.12 1.04
CA PRO A 168 25.08 5.25 0.05
C PRO A 168 24.87 5.99 -1.28
N PRO A 169 24.78 5.24 -2.42
CA PRO A 169 24.65 5.82 -3.73
C PRO A 169 23.38 6.71 -3.83
N SER A 170 23.54 7.84 -4.51
CA SER A 170 22.52 8.87 -4.72
C SER A 170 22.11 9.03 -6.21
N THR A 171 22.83 8.36 -7.10
CA THR A 171 22.57 8.29 -8.53
C THR A 171 22.57 6.85 -9.03
N TRP A 172 21.92 6.58 -10.16
CA TRP A 172 21.92 5.24 -10.76
C TRP A 172 23.30 4.84 -11.30
N ASP A 173 24.12 5.81 -11.71
CA ASP A 173 25.51 5.54 -12.08
C ASP A 173 26.33 5.06 -10.88
N GLU A 174 26.13 5.67 -9.70
CA GLU A 174 26.75 5.21 -8.45
C GLU A 174 26.21 3.84 -8.04
N VAL A 175 24.88 3.59 -8.11
CA VAL A 175 24.29 2.26 -7.84
C VAL A 175 24.97 1.19 -8.72
N ARG A 176 25.13 1.47 -10.02
CA ARG A 176 25.79 0.55 -10.96
C ARG A 176 27.26 0.36 -10.62
N ALA A 177 27.99 1.43 -10.30
CA ALA A 177 29.41 1.37 -9.95
C ALA A 177 29.63 0.57 -8.66
N ASP A 178 28.84 0.83 -7.62
CA ASP A 178 28.90 0.14 -6.35
C ASP A 178 28.51 -1.34 -6.50
N ALA A 179 27.48 -1.65 -7.28
CA ALA A 179 27.09 -3.01 -7.57
C ALA A 179 28.24 -3.80 -8.22
N ARG A 180 28.91 -3.21 -9.21
CA ARG A 180 30.08 -3.83 -9.86
C ARG A 180 31.23 -4.03 -8.87
N GLN A 181 31.53 -3.04 -8.03
CA GLN A 181 32.60 -3.15 -7.04
C GLN A 181 32.29 -4.22 -5.98
N ILE A 182 31.07 -4.31 -5.48
CA ILE A 182 30.63 -5.36 -4.55
C ILE A 182 30.81 -6.72 -5.20
N ALA A 183 30.32 -6.93 -6.42
CA ALA A 183 30.42 -8.20 -7.11
C ALA A 183 31.88 -8.63 -7.31
N GLN A 184 32.76 -7.72 -7.74
CA GLN A 184 34.17 -7.99 -7.97
C GLN A 184 34.94 -8.29 -6.67
N ARG A 185 34.64 -7.63 -5.57
CA ARG A 185 35.37 -7.73 -4.31
C ARG A 185 34.86 -8.83 -3.40
N THR A 186 33.57 -9.13 -3.44
CA THR A 186 32.94 -10.07 -2.49
C THR A 186 32.49 -11.38 -3.13
N GLY A 187 32.33 -11.41 -4.46
CA GLY A 187 31.71 -12.52 -5.17
C GLY A 187 30.19 -12.65 -4.97
N GLN A 188 29.57 -11.70 -4.25
CA GLN A 188 28.13 -11.66 -4.06
C GLN A 188 27.46 -10.80 -5.15
N ALA A 189 26.13 -10.93 -5.31
CA ALA A 189 25.39 -10.03 -6.18
C ALA A 189 25.50 -8.59 -5.64
N GLY A 190 25.99 -7.65 -6.45
CA GLY A 190 26.03 -6.24 -6.07
C GLY A 190 24.66 -5.58 -6.11
N TYR A 191 23.83 -6.00 -7.08
CA TYR A 191 22.43 -5.59 -7.20
C TYR A 191 21.57 -6.79 -7.61
N ALA A 192 20.34 -6.85 -7.16
CA ALA A 192 19.38 -7.85 -7.57
C ALA A 192 18.00 -7.24 -7.78
N GLU A 193 17.19 -7.89 -8.61
CA GLU A 193 15.83 -7.46 -8.93
C GLU A 193 14.84 -8.59 -8.74
N MET A 194 13.63 -8.24 -8.27
CA MET A 194 12.48 -9.13 -8.31
C MET A 194 11.96 -9.25 -9.75
N THR A 195 11.51 -10.45 -10.14
CA THR A 195 11.08 -10.71 -11.52
C THR A 195 9.92 -11.71 -11.62
N THR A 196 9.38 -12.16 -10.49
CA THR A 196 8.28 -13.14 -10.45
C THR A 196 7.14 -12.65 -9.57
N ASP A 197 5.98 -13.28 -9.65
CA ASP A 197 4.80 -13.02 -8.83
C ASP A 197 4.32 -11.56 -8.88
N ASN A 198 4.37 -10.95 -10.07
CA ASN A 198 4.04 -9.55 -10.35
C ASN A 198 5.01 -8.53 -9.71
N THR A 199 6.00 -8.99 -8.93
CA THR A 199 6.94 -8.09 -8.26
C THR A 199 7.97 -7.49 -9.23
N GLY A 200 8.31 -8.17 -10.32
CA GLY A 200 9.16 -7.63 -11.38
C GLY A 200 8.52 -6.44 -12.08
N GLY A 201 7.25 -6.57 -12.45
CA GLY A 201 6.49 -5.47 -13.03
C GLY A 201 6.30 -4.30 -12.07
N TRP A 202 6.12 -4.59 -10.78
CA TRP A 202 6.07 -3.57 -9.74
C TRP A 202 7.41 -2.80 -9.65
N ILE A 203 8.54 -3.50 -9.67
CA ILE A 203 9.87 -2.85 -9.63
C ILE A 203 10.16 -2.12 -10.93
N LEU A 204 9.90 -2.69 -12.12
CA LEU A 204 10.09 -1.98 -13.38
C LEU A 204 9.24 -0.70 -13.45
N THR A 205 8.00 -0.72 -12.97
CA THR A 205 7.16 0.48 -12.86
C THR A 205 7.77 1.48 -11.87
N THR A 206 8.32 1.02 -10.76
CA THR A 206 9.03 1.87 -9.78
C THR A 206 10.23 2.57 -10.44
N LEU A 207 11.04 1.82 -11.18
CA LEU A 207 12.22 2.36 -11.85
C LEU A 207 11.86 3.30 -12.99
N ASP A 208 10.84 2.95 -13.79
CA ASP A 208 10.29 3.85 -14.82
C ASP A 208 9.89 5.21 -14.24
N TYR A 209 9.19 5.19 -13.10
CA TYR A 209 8.80 6.42 -12.39
C TYR A 209 10.02 7.19 -11.85
N ALA A 210 11.01 6.47 -11.32
CA ALA A 210 12.26 7.08 -10.85
C ALA A 210 13.08 7.72 -11.99
N PHE A 211 12.95 7.22 -13.22
CA PHE A 211 13.53 7.78 -14.43
C PHE A 211 12.62 8.85 -15.11
N GLY A 212 11.46 9.14 -14.55
CA GLY A 212 10.53 10.16 -15.03
C GLY A 212 9.50 9.68 -16.06
N GLY A 213 9.43 8.37 -16.30
CA GLY A 213 8.42 7.74 -17.15
C GLY A 213 7.08 7.51 -16.41
N ARG A 214 6.13 6.97 -17.13
CA ARG A 214 4.83 6.51 -16.63
C ARG A 214 4.39 5.30 -17.43
N THR A 215 3.88 4.27 -16.74
CA THR A 215 3.37 3.07 -17.39
C THR A 215 1.92 3.19 -17.82
N GLU A 216 1.20 4.19 -17.30
CA GLU A 216 -0.18 4.52 -17.63
C GLU A 216 -0.35 6.03 -17.75
N GLN A 217 -1.03 6.47 -18.78
CA GLN A 217 -1.44 7.86 -18.94
C GLN A 217 -2.93 8.01 -18.63
N LEU A 218 -3.23 8.78 -17.59
CA LEU A 218 -4.59 9.18 -17.25
C LEU A 218 -4.97 10.38 -18.10
N GLY A 219 -5.87 10.20 -19.06
CA GLY A 219 -6.35 11.29 -19.90
C GLY A 219 -7.53 10.84 -20.77
N GLY A 220 -8.70 11.46 -20.60
CA GLY A 220 -9.94 11.04 -21.23
C GLY A 220 -10.67 9.94 -20.49
N ASP A 221 -11.65 9.33 -21.14
CA ASP A 221 -12.54 8.33 -20.53
C ASP A 221 -11.89 6.95 -20.32
N GLN A 222 -10.76 6.70 -20.98
CA GLN A 222 -10.03 5.44 -20.88
C GLN A 222 -8.53 5.69 -20.66
N PRO A 223 -7.90 4.95 -19.74
CA PRO A 223 -6.46 5.00 -19.55
C PRO A 223 -5.73 4.43 -20.77
N LYS A 224 -4.58 4.99 -21.07
CA LYS A 224 -3.66 4.50 -22.09
C LYS A 224 -2.45 3.84 -21.43
N SER A 225 -2.08 2.66 -21.91
CA SER A 225 -0.79 2.09 -21.60
C SER A 225 0.34 2.91 -22.21
N THR A 226 1.37 3.15 -21.43
CA THR A 226 2.60 3.84 -21.84
C THR A 226 3.84 3.10 -21.35
N VAL A 227 3.76 1.77 -21.27
CA VAL A 227 4.91 0.93 -20.82
C VAL A 227 6.06 0.97 -21.83
N ASP A 228 5.78 1.20 -23.13
CA ASP A 228 6.80 1.43 -24.17
C ASP A 228 7.13 2.93 -24.24
N ASN A 229 7.93 3.38 -23.29
CA ASN A 229 8.43 4.74 -23.20
C ASN A 229 9.96 4.75 -23.10
N GLN A 230 10.59 5.89 -23.39
CA GLN A 230 12.05 6.00 -23.39
C GLN A 230 12.67 5.73 -22.03
N GLN A 231 12.00 6.11 -20.94
CA GLN A 231 12.50 5.91 -19.58
C GLN A 231 12.55 4.41 -19.22
N MET A 232 11.52 3.66 -19.60
CA MET A 232 11.52 2.20 -19.44
C MET A 232 12.63 1.53 -20.26
N VAL A 233 12.88 2.02 -21.49
CA VAL A 233 14.02 1.56 -22.28
C VAL A 233 15.34 1.81 -21.55
N ASP A 234 15.52 3.00 -20.96
CA ASP A 234 16.74 3.38 -20.25
C ASP A 234 16.92 2.57 -18.95
N VAL A 235 15.83 2.27 -18.23
CA VAL A 235 15.81 1.34 -17.08
C VAL A 235 16.30 -0.04 -17.52
N LEU A 236 15.69 -0.63 -18.54
CA LEU A 236 16.03 -1.98 -18.98
C LEU A 236 17.46 -2.05 -19.54
N ARG A 237 17.96 -1.00 -20.20
CA ARG A 237 19.37 -0.92 -20.61
C ARG A 237 20.30 -0.86 -19.40
N THR A 238 19.94 -0.15 -18.35
CA THR A 238 20.74 -0.08 -17.11
C THR A 238 20.82 -1.45 -16.44
N VAL A 239 19.68 -2.12 -16.30
CA VAL A 239 19.61 -3.47 -15.72
C VAL A 239 20.35 -4.49 -16.59
N HIS A 240 20.18 -4.42 -17.91
CA HIS A 240 20.92 -5.25 -18.87
C HIS A 240 22.45 -5.07 -18.74
N ALA A 241 22.92 -3.82 -18.65
CA ALA A 241 24.33 -3.54 -18.48
C ALA A 241 24.89 -4.06 -17.15
N MET A 242 24.16 -3.89 -16.03
CA MET A 242 24.53 -4.48 -14.75
C MET A 242 24.65 -6.01 -14.83
N ARG A 243 23.76 -6.65 -15.60
CA ARG A 243 23.75 -8.11 -15.77
C ARG A 243 24.88 -8.60 -16.67
N TRP A 244 25.02 -8.02 -17.86
CA TRP A 244 25.80 -8.61 -18.94
C TRP A 244 27.18 -7.96 -19.14
N ASP A 245 27.29 -6.66 -18.89
CA ASP A 245 28.56 -5.94 -19.06
C ASP A 245 29.37 -5.93 -17.76
N ASP A 246 28.69 -5.69 -16.61
CA ASP A 246 29.33 -5.57 -15.30
C ASP A 246 29.39 -6.90 -14.55
N ASN A 247 28.56 -7.87 -14.92
CA ASN A 247 28.37 -9.14 -14.22
C ASN A 247 28.12 -8.94 -12.71
N SER A 248 27.29 -7.94 -12.35
CA SER A 248 27.12 -7.51 -10.97
C SER A 248 25.82 -8.02 -10.31
N MET A 249 24.97 -8.77 -11.04
CA MET A 249 23.67 -9.22 -10.56
C MET A 249 23.61 -10.66 -10.06
N GLY A 250 24.77 -11.35 -9.95
CA GLY A 250 24.83 -12.75 -9.51
C GLY A 250 24.23 -13.73 -10.52
N SER A 251 23.72 -14.86 -10.04
CA SER A 251 23.20 -15.95 -10.89
C SER A 251 21.72 -16.25 -10.72
N ASN A 252 21.06 -15.72 -9.71
CA ASN A 252 19.62 -15.88 -9.52
C ASN A 252 18.86 -14.68 -10.11
N PHE A 253 17.88 -14.94 -10.98
CA PHE A 253 17.07 -13.94 -11.68
C PHE A 253 15.58 -14.17 -11.51
N LEU A 254 15.19 -15.11 -10.65
CA LEU A 254 13.80 -15.49 -10.41
C LEU A 254 13.42 -15.18 -8.95
N TYR A 255 13.72 -13.96 -8.51
CA TYR A 255 13.29 -13.52 -7.19
C TYR A 255 11.85 -13.06 -7.20
N ASP A 256 11.09 -13.56 -6.21
CA ASP A 256 9.93 -12.92 -5.66
C ASP A 256 10.32 -12.05 -4.45
N TRP A 257 9.35 -11.45 -3.80
CA TRP A 257 9.57 -10.62 -2.62
C TRP A 257 10.18 -11.39 -1.45
N ASN A 258 9.78 -12.65 -1.22
CA ASN A 258 10.30 -13.47 -0.13
C ASN A 258 11.74 -13.91 -0.39
N GLY A 259 12.04 -14.39 -1.59
CA GLY A 259 13.35 -14.87 -1.99
C GLY A 259 14.41 -13.78 -1.94
N ILE A 260 14.11 -12.57 -2.44
CA ILE A 260 15.07 -11.46 -2.42
C ILE A 260 15.36 -11.00 -0.99
N ASN A 261 14.36 -10.94 -0.12
CA ASN A 261 14.52 -10.59 1.28
C ASN A 261 15.37 -11.62 2.03
N GLN A 262 15.15 -12.91 1.77
CA GLN A 262 15.95 -13.98 2.35
C GLN A 262 17.42 -13.89 1.95
N ASP A 263 17.72 -13.68 0.66
CA ASP A 263 19.08 -13.60 0.15
C ASP A 263 19.78 -12.31 0.57
N PHE A 264 19.05 -11.20 0.64
CA PHE A 264 19.58 -9.95 1.17
C PHE A 264 19.96 -10.08 2.66
N ALA A 265 19.07 -10.61 3.49
CA ALA A 265 19.31 -10.81 4.92
C ALA A 265 20.47 -11.80 5.18
N ALA A 266 20.67 -12.78 4.29
CA ALA A 266 21.78 -13.71 4.31
C ALA A 266 23.10 -13.13 3.82
N GLY A 267 23.16 -11.86 3.37
CA GLY A 267 24.36 -11.20 2.87
C GLY A 267 24.80 -11.66 1.47
N ARG A 268 23.87 -12.13 0.64
CA ARG A 268 24.14 -12.55 -0.75
C ARG A 268 23.85 -11.45 -1.77
N ILE A 269 23.18 -10.38 -1.36
CA ILE A 269 22.76 -9.24 -2.20
C ILE A 269 23.26 -7.95 -1.58
N GLY A 270 23.96 -7.11 -2.37
CA GLY A 270 24.45 -5.81 -1.97
C GLY A 270 23.37 -4.74 -1.92
N MET A 271 22.54 -4.65 -2.96
CA MET A 271 21.46 -3.65 -3.10
C MET A 271 20.26 -4.25 -3.81
N TYR A 272 19.08 -3.73 -3.49
CA TYR A 272 17.82 -3.98 -4.20
C TYR A 272 16.78 -2.89 -3.88
N VAL A 273 15.76 -2.76 -4.73
CA VAL A 273 14.65 -1.83 -4.53
C VAL A 273 13.46 -2.56 -3.89
N SER A 274 12.87 -1.95 -2.86
CA SER A 274 11.64 -2.41 -2.21
C SER A 274 10.99 -1.28 -1.42
N GLY A 275 9.85 -1.54 -0.76
CA GLY A 275 9.21 -0.54 0.11
C GLY A 275 10.13 -0.09 1.26
N GLY A 276 10.15 1.22 1.55
CA GLY A 276 11.02 1.80 2.58
C GLY A 276 10.86 1.21 3.98
N ALA A 277 9.68 0.66 4.29
CA ALA A 277 9.35 0.03 5.57
C ALA A 277 9.81 -1.44 5.71
N ASN A 278 10.48 -2.01 4.72
CA ASN A 278 10.77 -3.45 4.64
C ASN A 278 11.62 -4.02 5.79
N TYR A 279 12.29 -3.17 6.59
CA TYR A 279 13.09 -3.63 7.72
C TYR A 279 12.32 -4.49 8.73
N GLY A 280 11.05 -4.16 8.99
CA GLY A 280 10.18 -4.95 9.88
C GLY A 280 10.06 -6.40 9.43
N SER A 281 9.80 -6.62 8.14
CA SER A 281 9.70 -7.96 7.54
C SER A 281 11.05 -8.68 7.52
N LEU A 282 12.13 -8.00 7.17
CA LEU A 282 13.49 -8.55 7.20
C LEU A 282 13.87 -9.02 8.60
N ARG A 283 13.50 -8.27 9.64
CA ARG A 283 13.74 -8.65 11.04
C ARG A 283 12.88 -9.83 11.48
N ALA A 284 11.58 -9.77 11.22
CA ALA A 284 10.63 -10.76 11.70
C ALA A 284 10.76 -12.12 10.98
N GLN A 285 11.01 -12.11 9.67
CA GLN A 285 10.95 -13.31 8.83
C GLN A 285 12.33 -13.83 8.42
N ASN A 286 13.33 -12.96 8.29
CA ASN A 286 14.63 -13.30 7.70
C ASN A 286 15.80 -13.11 8.68
N ALA A 287 15.55 -12.72 9.93
CA ALA A 287 16.55 -12.54 10.98
C ALA A 287 17.75 -11.66 10.56
N ILE A 288 17.50 -10.59 9.80
CA ILE A 288 18.56 -9.67 9.38
C ILE A 288 19.33 -9.12 10.58
N LYS A 289 20.65 -9.07 10.48
CA LYS A 289 21.47 -8.42 11.50
C LYS A 289 21.32 -6.91 11.37
N PRO A 290 20.98 -6.19 12.46
CA PRO A 290 20.82 -4.73 12.40
C PRO A 290 22.04 -3.99 11.83
N ALA A 291 23.26 -4.51 12.08
CA ALA A 291 24.49 -3.90 11.57
C ALA A 291 24.64 -3.97 10.04
N ASP A 292 24.00 -4.96 9.40
CA ASP A 292 24.11 -5.19 7.96
C ASP A 292 23.12 -4.35 7.15
N TYR A 293 22.12 -3.77 7.80
CA TYR A 293 21.04 -3.07 7.10
C TYR A 293 21.29 -1.57 6.93
N GLY A 294 21.10 -1.09 5.72
CA GLY A 294 20.99 0.32 5.37
C GLY A 294 19.84 0.55 4.39
N VAL A 295 19.30 1.74 4.40
CA VAL A 295 18.26 2.18 3.46
C VAL A 295 18.48 3.64 3.09
N THR A 296 18.32 3.97 1.81
CA THR A 296 18.39 5.33 1.28
C THR A 296 17.22 5.59 0.33
N THR A 297 16.99 6.86 0.04
CA THR A 297 15.99 7.25 -0.96
C THR A 297 16.37 6.72 -2.33
N LEU A 298 15.35 6.40 -3.14
CA LEU A 298 15.55 5.99 -4.52
C LEU A 298 16.14 7.15 -5.34
N PRO A 299 17.23 6.95 -6.11
CA PRO A 299 17.72 8.00 -7.00
C PRO A 299 16.68 8.37 -8.07
N LEU A 300 16.47 9.67 -8.29
CA LEU A 300 15.49 10.18 -9.23
C LEU A 300 16.17 10.91 -10.41
N ILE A 301 15.69 10.67 -11.64
CA ILE A 301 16.23 11.27 -12.86
C ILE A 301 15.16 12.11 -13.57
N GLY A 302 15.45 13.40 -13.73
CA GLY A 302 14.59 14.30 -14.50
C GLY A 302 13.45 14.94 -13.71
N LYS A 303 12.74 15.85 -14.36
CA LYS A 303 11.73 16.70 -13.70
C LYS A 303 10.43 15.97 -13.32
N ASN A 304 10.11 14.91 -14.06
CA ASN A 304 8.88 14.12 -13.82
C ASN A 304 9.14 12.90 -12.93
N ALA A 305 10.38 12.73 -12.46
CA ALA A 305 10.73 11.60 -11.63
C ALA A 305 9.98 11.64 -10.29
N GLY A 306 9.66 10.46 -9.78
CA GLY A 306 9.01 10.28 -8.49
C GLY A 306 9.13 8.85 -8.02
N VAL A 307 8.73 8.63 -6.79
CA VAL A 307 8.76 7.32 -6.15
C VAL A 307 7.39 6.68 -6.28
N LEU A 308 7.34 5.48 -6.83
CA LEU A 308 6.11 4.69 -6.76
C LEU A 308 5.75 4.49 -5.29
N GLY A 309 4.52 4.76 -4.96
CA GLY A 309 4.02 4.54 -3.64
C GLY A 309 2.51 4.39 -3.61
N GLY A 310 2.06 3.86 -2.51
CA GLY A 310 0.66 3.61 -2.27
C GLY A 310 0.37 3.68 -0.77
N GLY A 311 -0.71 3.06 -0.39
CA GLY A 311 -1.12 3.01 1.01
C GLY A 311 -2.53 2.50 1.14
N THR A 312 -3.06 2.63 2.34
CA THR A 312 -4.39 2.20 2.71
C THR A 312 -5.23 3.39 3.16
N LEU A 313 -6.43 3.47 2.65
CA LEU A 313 -7.48 4.39 3.08
C LEU A 313 -8.44 3.66 4.02
N ALA A 314 -8.92 4.35 5.04
CA ALA A 314 -10.14 3.98 5.76
C ALA A 314 -11.30 4.81 5.20
N ALA A 315 -12.32 4.14 4.71
CA ALA A 315 -13.50 4.74 4.10
C ALA A 315 -14.76 4.40 4.87
N VAL A 316 -15.78 5.24 4.66
CA VAL A 316 -17.12 5.05 5.23
C VAL A 316 -18.10 4.72 4.12
N SER A 317 -18.96 3.74 4.36
CA SER A 317 -19.99 3.32 3.40
C SER A 317 -20.90 4.48 3.01
N ALA A 318 -21.20 4.58 1.70
CA ALA A 318 -22.14 5.60 1.20
C ALA A 318 -23.56 5.46 1.78
N SER A 319 -23.92 4.25 2.25
CA SER A 319 -25.23 3.98 2.87
C SER A 319 -25.30 4.29 4.36
N ALA A 320 -24.15 4.62 5.00
CA ALA A 320 -24.12 4.93 6.43
C ALA A 320 -24.95 6.18 6.77
N SER A 321 -25.74 6.12 7.85
CA SER A 321 -26.46 7.28 8.36
C SER A 321 -25.50 8.36 8.89
N ASP A 322 -25.99 9.56 9.13
CA ASP A 322 -25.14 10.64 9.66
C ASP A 322 -24.59 10.31 11.06
N GLN A 323 -25.35 9.57 11.88
CA GLN A 323 -24.88 9.07 13.16
C GLN A 323 -23.76 8.01 12.98
N ALA A 324 -23.97 7.08 12.04
CA ALA A 324 -22.96 6.06 11.71
C ALA A 324 -21.69 6.70 11.12
N LYS A 325 -21.80 7.70 10.25
CA LYS A 325 -20.64 8.46 9.74
C LYS A 325 -19.84 9.14 10.86
N ALA A 326 -20.55 9.77 11.81
CA ALA A 326 -19.87 10.40 12.95
C ALA A 326 -19.19 9.36 13.86
N ALA A 327 -19.84 8.22 14.12
CA ALA A 327 -19.25 7.10 14.84
C ALA A 327 -18.05 6.48 14.10
N ALA A 328 -18.15 6.36 12.77
CA ALA A 328 -17.10 5.85 11.89
C ALA A 328 -15.82 6.69 11.95
N VAL A 329 -15.93 8.02 11.88
CA VAL A 329 -14.78 8.92 11.98
C VAL A 329 -14.12 8.82 13.37
N LYS A 330 -14.91 8.69 14.45
CA LYS A 330 -14.38 8.44 15.80
C LYS A 330 -13.63 7.08 15.88
N TRP A 331 -14.18 6.04 15.22
CA TRP A 331 -13.51 4.74 15.15
C TRP A 331 -12.18 4.83 14.36
N ILE A 332 -12.19 5.47 13.20
CA ILE A 332 -10.99 5.68 12.38
C ILE A 332 -9.92 6.41 13.18
N ASP A 333 -10.30 7.49 13.88
CA ASP A 333 -9.39 8.20 14.79
C ASP A 333 -8.82 7.27 15.85
N PHE A 334 -9.69 6.60 16.61
CA PHE A 334 -9.29 5.75 17.72
C PHE A 334 -8.42 4.57 17.28
N TYR A 335 -8.82 3.85 16.23
CA TYR A 335 -8.19 2.59 15.85
C TYR A 335 -6.92 2.76 15.05
N TYR A 336 -6.90 3.72 14.09
CA TYR A 336 -5.79 3.89 13.16
C TYR A 336 -4.89 5.08 13.50
N MET A 337 -5.47 6.21 13.95
CA MET A 337 -4.72 7.46 13.98
C MET A 337 -4.15 7.79 15.36
N ARG A 338 -4.77 7.42 16.47
CA ARG A 338 -4.31 7.79 17.82
C ARG A 338 -2.89 7.35 18.11
N LYS A 339 -2.48 6.17 17.68
CA LYS A 339 -1.10 5.70 17.83
C LYS A 339 -0.05 6.56 17.11
N GLN A 340 -0.50 7.46 16.24
CA GLN A 340 0.37 8.39 15.51
C GLN A 340 0.22 9.85 16.01
N THR A 341 -0.89 10.20 16.66
CA THR A 341 -1.28 11.58 16.96
C THR A 341 -1.44 11.88 18.45
N ASP A 342 -1.58 10.85 19.28
CA ASP A 342 -1.70 10.94 20.74
C ASP A 342 -0.48 10.28 21.42
N ARG A 343 0.14 10.99 22.38
CA ARG A 343 1.37 10.53 23.03
C ARG A 343 1.19 9.21 23.78
N ASP A 344 0.11 9.11 24.57
CA ASP A 344 -0.07 7.95 25.46
C ASP A 344 -0.41 6.71 24.64
N ALA A 345 -1.21 6.86 23.59
CA ALA A 345 -1.50 5.80 22.64
C ALA A 345 -0.24 5.37 21.87
N ALA A 346 0.58 6.31 21.40
CA ALA A 346 1.85 6.02 20.71
C ALA A 346 2.83 5.26 21.61
N VAL A 347 2.96 5.67 22.86
CA VAL A 347 3.84 5.02 23.85
C VAL A 347 3.34 3.62 24.20
N ALA A 348 2.04 3.44 24.37
CA ALA A 348 1.44 2.13 24.66
C ALA A 348 1.61 1.15 23.49
N ASP A 349 1.38 1.62 22.26
CA ASP A 349 1.60 0.88 21.02
C ASP A 349 3.07 0.45 20.86
N ALA A 350 4.00 1.41 20.98
CA ALA A 350 5.43 1.15 20.88
C ALA A 350 5.94 0.17 21.95
N LYS A 351 5.45 0.30 23.18
CA LYS A 351 5.77 -0.65 24.26
C LYS A 351 5.29 -2.07 23.94
N THR A 352 4.05 -2.21 23.51
CA THR A 352 3.47 -3.52 23.16
C THR A 352 4.25 -4.18 22.03
N THR A 353 4.57 -3.42 20.97
CA THR A 353 5.37 -3.87 19.84
C THR A 353 6.78 -4.29 20.25
N ALA A 354 7.43 -3.50 21.13
CA ALA A 354 8.76 -3.84 21.64
C ALA A 354 8.74 -5.08 22.53
N ASP A 355 7.74 -5.23 23.42
CA ASP A 355 7.55 -6.39 24.29
C ASP A 355 7.31 -7.68 23.48
N ALA A 356 6.70 -7.58 22.30
CA ALA A 356 6.55 -8.67 21.34
C ALA A 356 7.85 -8.99 20.56
N GLY A 357 8.93 -8.24 20.77
CA GLY A 357 10.20 -8.40 20.04
C GLY A 357 10.21 -7.84 18.62
N GLU A 358 9.15 -7.14 18.22
CA GLU A 358 9.00 -6.55 16.89
C GLU A 358 9.80 -5.25 16.74
N ALA A 359 9.92 -4.77 15.49
CA ALA A 359 10.64 -3.54 15.16
C ALA A 359 9.83 -2.31 15.56
N VAL A 360 10.40 -1.46 16.41
CA VAL A 360 9.87 -0.14 16.76
C VAL A 360 10.77 0.94 16.18
N GLY A 361 10.20 1.87 15.41
CA GLY A 361 10.92 2.97 14.79
C GLY A 361 11.53 2.63 13.43
N ALA A 362 11.15 1.51 12.79
CA ALA A 362 11.45 1.27 11.39
C ALA A 362 10.85 2.42 10.54
N PRO A 363 11.58 2.92 9.51
CA PRO A 363 11.10 4.03 8.72
C PRO A 363 9.92 3.57 7.84
N GLU A 364 8.80 4.25 8.00
CA GLU A 364 7.65 4.13 7.11
C GLU A 364 7.37 5.52 6.54
N LEU A 365 6.88 5.60 5.31
CA LEU A 365 6.42 6.89 4.78
C LEU A 365 5.21 7.33 5.61
N PRO A 366 5.32 8.42 6.39
CA PRO A 366 4.24 8.79 7.29
C PRO A 366 3.06 9.40 6.53
N VAL A 367 1.85 9.15 7.01
CA VAL A 367 0.65 9.82 6.48
C VAL A 367 0.60 11.29 6.89
N PHE A 368 1.40 11.70 7.87
CA PHE A 368 1.51 13.05 8.40
C PHE A 368 2.78 13.77 7.93
N ASP A 369 2.85 15.06 8.18
CA ASP A 369 4.02 15.88 7.93
C ASP A 369 5.22 15.48 8.82
N LYS A 370 6.40 16.02 8.47
CA LYS A 370 7.62 15.76 9.20
C LYS A 370 7.52 16.17 10.67
N ALA A 371 6.81 17.25 10.97
CA ALA A 371 6.69 17.73 12.36
C ALA A 371 5.91 16.75 13.24
N GLN A 372 4.86 16.12 12.72
CA GLN A 372 4.11 15.08 13.44
C GLN A 372 4.91 13.77 13.54
N TYR A 373 5.63 13.40 12.48
CA TYR A 373 6.55 12.25 12.49
C TYR A 373 7.64 12.41 13.57
N ASP A 374 8.33 13.55 13.61
CA ASP A 374 9.37 13.83 14.61
C ASP A 374 8.79 13.82 16.02
N ARG A 375 7.61 14.38 16.22
CA ARG A 375 6.89 14.40 17.48
C ARG A 375 6.61 13.00 18.00
N ARG A 376 6.03 12.13 17.15
CA ARG A 376 5.78 10.72 17.48
C ARG A 376 7.08 9.98 17.79
N THR A 377 8.10 10.16 16.96
CA THR A 377 9.41 9.52 17.15
C THR A 377 10.02 9.89 18.50
N ASN A 378 9.91 11.16 18.91
CA ASN A 378 10.36 11.59 20.23
C ASN A 378 9.55 10.96 21.38
N TRP A 379 8.23 10.79 21.24
CA TRP A 379 7.41 10.15 22.27
C TRP A 379 7.79 8.70 22.53
N ILE A 380 8.10 7.95 21.45
CA ILE A 380 8.42 6.52 21.51
C ILE A 380 9.92 6.23 21.63
N ALA A 381 10.78 7.25 21.76
CA ALA A 381 12.24 7.13 21.66
C ALA A 381 12.84 6.03 22.55
N GLN A 382 12.29 5.83 23.77
CA GLN A 382 12.77 4.80 24.69
C GLN A 382 12.49 3.35 24.24
N TYR A 383 11.58 3.15 23.30
CA TYR A 383 11.20 1.83 22.77
C TYR A 383 11.82 1.57 21.39
N ILE A 384 12.43 2.56 20.76
CA ILE A 384 13.07 2.39 19.45
C ILE A 384 14.19 1.36 19.57
N ASN A 385 14.08 0.30 18.77
CA ASN A 385 14.98 -0.85 18.80
C ASN A 385 15.56 -1.23 17.43
N VAL A 386 15.51 -0.27 16.49
CA VAL A 386 16.06 -0.40 15.13
C VAL A 386 17.31 0.50 14.95
N PRO A 387 18.16 0.23 13.95
CA PRO A 387 19.40 0.99 13.74
C PRO A 387 19.13 2.34 13.04
N VAL A 388 18.47 3.28 13.72
CA VAL A 388 18.00 4.58 13.15
C VAL A 388 19.08 5.37 12.40
N LYS A 389 20.33 5.35 12.86
CA LYS A 389 21.43 6.07 12.21
C LYS A 389 21.70 5.56 10.79
N GLN A 390 21.56 4.25 10.58
CA GLN A 390 21.77 3.61 9.28
C GLN A 390 20.58 3.81 8.33
N MET A 391 19.46 4.30 8.87
CA MET A 391 18.23 4.61 8.14
C MET A 391 18.09 6.11 7.85
N ALA A 392 18.95 6.94 8.43
CA ALA A 392 18.92 8.40 8.25
C ALA A 392 18.99 8.84 6.78
N PRO A 393 19.77 8.20 5.88
CA PRO A 393 19.78 8.57 4.47
C PRO A 393 18.41 8.50 3.79
N TYR A 394 17.51 7.66 4.30
CA TYR A 394 16.12 7.60 3.87
C TYR A 394 15.22 8.56 4.66
N THR A 395 15.23 8.49 6.00
CA THR A 395 14.28 9.24 6.84
C THR A 395 14.44 10.76 6.73
N ASP A 396 15.64 11.23 6.43
CA ASP A 396 15.92 12.66 6.26
C ASP A 396 15.38 13.22 4.92
N LYS A 397 15.20 12.37 3.92
CA LYS A 397 14.86 12.76 2.54
C LYS A 397 13.50 12.22 2.04
N MET A 398 12.89 11.26 2.73
CA MET A 398 11.66 10.60 2.26
C MET A 398 10.47 11.56 2.06
N PHE A 399 10.46 12.68 2.80
CA PHE A 399 9.41 13.70 2.70
C PHE A 399 9.52 14.56 1.44
N ASP A 400 10.71 14.65 0.86
CA ASP A 400 11.00 15.49 -0.30
C ASP A 400 10.83 14.74 -1.64
N GLN A 401 10.65 13.41 -1.58
CA GLN A 401 10.46 12.61 -2.79
C GLN A 401 9.01 12.74 -3.29
N PRO A 402 8.78 13.13 -4.57
CA PRO A 402 7.44 13.13 -5.15
C PRO A 402 6.86 11.72 -5.17
N LEU A 403 5.71 11.53 -4.54
CA LEU A 403 5.00 10.24 -4.56
C LEU A 403 4.16 10.13 -5.84
N VAL A 404 4.32 9.02 -6.55
CA VAL A 404 3.54 8.69 -7.75
C VAL A 404 2.71 7.44 -7.43
N PRO A 405 1.38 7.51 -7.55
CA PRO A 405 0.53 6.36 -7.28
C PRO A 405 0.75 5.25 -8.32
N GLU A 406 0.45 4.02 -7.91
CA GLU A 406 0.40 2.89 -8.84
C GLU A 406 -0.59 3.14 -9.98
N PRO A 407 -0.42 2.45 -11.14
CA PRO A 407 -1.43 2.44 -12.20
C PRO A 407 -2.80 2.03 -11.65
N THR A 408 -3.87 2.55 -12.23
CA THR A 408 -5.21 2.42 -11.65
C THR A 408 -6.03 1.28 -12.23
N LYS A 409 -5.62 0.71 -13.39
CA LYS A 409 -6.42 -0.28 -14.10
C LYS A 409 -5.59 -1.48 -14.50
N SER A 410 -6.11 -2.68 -14.25
CA SER A 410 -5.46 -3.95 -14.60
C SER A 410 -4.00 -4.06 -14.11
N THR A 411 -3.67 -3.41 -13.03
CA THR A 411 -2.29 -3.21 -12.52
C THR A 411 -1.55 -4.53 -12.37
N GLN A 412 -2.16 -5.52 -11.73
CA GLN A 412 -1.52 -6.81 -11.49
C GLN A 412 -1.28 -7.60 -12.78
N GLN A 413 -2.18 -7.50 -13.75
CA GLN A 413 -2.02 -8.14 -15.05
C GLN A 413 -0.91 -7.46 -15.87
N VAL A 414 -0.80 -6.13 -15.81
CA VAL A 414 0.30 -5.38 -16.44
C VAL A 414 1.62 -5.72 -15.76
N TYR A 415 1.66 -5.86 -14.44
CA TYR A 415 2.86 -6.30 -13.72
C TYR A 415 3.31 -7.69 -14.14
N ALA A 416 2.39 -8.64 -14.33
CA ALA A 416 2.71 -9.98 -14.84
C ALA A 416 3.34 -9.95 -16.26
N LEU A 417 2.88 -9.04 -17.12
CA LEU A 417 3.51 -8.84 -18.44
C LEU A 417 4.94 -8.31 -18.31
N LEU A 418 5.14 -7.35 -17.42
CA LEU A 418 6.46 -6.74 -17.18
C LEU A 418 7.43 -7.69 -16.48
N ASP A 419 6.95 -8.64 -15.65
CA ASP A 419 7.78 -9.74 -15.14
C ASP A 419 8.47 -10.48 -16.28
N THR A 420 7.71 -10.81 -17.34
CA THR A 420 8.24 -11.50 -18.52
C THR A 420 9.30 -10.67 -19.24
N VAL A 421 9.12 -9.34 -19.32
CA VAL A 421 10.11 -8.42 -19.90
C VAL A 421 11.39 -8.42 -19.06
N ALA A 422 11.29 -8.27 -17.74
CA ALA A 422 12.42 -8.29 -16.83
C ALA A 422 13.22 -9.61 -16.93
N GLN A 423 12.50 -10.74 -16.85
CA GLN A 423 13.12 -12.07 -16.99
C GLN A 423 13.87 -12.23 -18.31
N LYS A 424 13.24 -11.80 -19.42
CA LYS A 424 13.87 -11.92 -20.74
C LYS A 424 15.16 -11.13 -20.84
N VAL A 425 15.18 -9.88 -20.35
CA VAL A 425 16.36 -9.01 -20.36
C VAL A 425 17.49 -9.58 -19.50
N LEU A 426 17.16 -10.23 -18.37
CA LEU A 426 18.14 -10.82 -17.45
C LEU A 426 18.65 -12.22 -17.87
N THR A 427 17.92 -12.95 -18.71
CA THR A 427 18.27 -14.31 -19.13
C THR A 427 18.76 -14.42 -20.57
N ASP A 428 18.54 -13.41 -21.39
CA ASP A 428 18.97 -13.36 -22.78
C ASP A 428 19.79 -12.10 -23.05
N ARG A 429 21.07 -12.26 -23.32
CA ARG A 429 22.00 -11.15 -23.57
C ARG A 429 21.62 -10.35 -24.83
N ASP A 430 21.05 -11.02 -25.80
CA ASP A 430 20.69 -10.42 -27.09
C ASP A 430 19.22 -9.99 -27.15
N ALA A 431 18.54 -9.88 -25.99
CA ALA A 431 17.15 -9.46 -25.90
C ALA A 431 16.93 -8.11 -26.57
N ASP A 432 16.00 -8.05 -27.54
CA ASP A 432 15.57 -6.80 -28.15
C ASP A 432 14.58 -6.07 -27.23
N ILE A 433 15.10 -5.15 -26.42
CA ILE A 433 14.34 -4.38 -25.44
C ILE A 433 13.17 -3.63 -26.12
N ASN A 434 13.40 -3.03 -27.30
CA ASN A 434 12.36 -2.26 -27.97
C ASN A 434 11.22 -3.18 -28.46
N ALA A 435 11.55 -4.34 -29.02
CA ALA A 435 10.57 -5.34 -29.44
C ALA A 435 9.77 -5.89 -28.26
N LEU A 436 10.41 -6.17 -27.12
CA LEU A 436 9.77 -6.62 -25.90
C LEU A 436 8.78 -5.58 -25.36
N LEU A 437 9.18 -4.31 -25.30
CA LEU A 437 8.31 -3.24 -24.81
C LEU A 437 7.15 -2.94 -25.77
N ALA A 438 7.39 -2.95 -27.07
CA ALA A 438 6.32 -2.78 -28.07
C ALA A 438 5.27 -3.90 -27.97
N ASP A 439 5.68 -5.13 -27.67
CA ASP A 439 4.77 -6.25 -27.44
C ASP A 439 4.00 -6.09 -26.10
N ALA A 440 4.71 -5.78 -25.03
CA ALA A 440 4.10 -5.51 -23.72
C ALA A 440 3.07 -4.36 -23.79
N GLN A 441 3.38 -3.29 -24.54
CA GLN A 441 2.48 -2.16 -24.77
C GLN A 441 1.15 -2.59 -25.41
N ARG A 442 1.18 -3.44 -26.46
CA ARG A 442 -0.02 -3.93 -27.12
C ARG A 442 -0.87 -4.79 -26.18
N GLN A 443 -0.22 -5.68 -25.42
CA GLN A 443 -0.90 -6.54 -24.46
C GLN A 443 -1.49 -5.73 -23.30
N ALA A 444 -0.72 -4.80 -22.74
CA ALA A 444 -1.18 -3.93 -21.68
C ALA A 444 -2.40 -3.08 -22.11
N GLN A 445 -2.36 -2.48 -23.32
CA GLN A 445 -3.50 -1.73 -23.85
C GLN A 445 -4.75 -2.63 -23.97
N THR A 446 -4.59 -3.87 -24.44
CA THR A 446 -5.70 -4.83 -24.52
C THR A 446 -6.31 -5.13 -23.13
N LEU A 447 -5.50 -5.19 -22.09
CA LEU A 447 -5.98 -5.35 -20.69
C LEU A 447 -6.74 -4.11 -20.21
N LEU A 448 -6.22 -2.91 -20.50
CA LEU A 448 -6.89 -1.66 -20.14
C LEU A 448 -8.22 -1.47 -20.85
N ASP A 449 -8.34 -1.91 -22.10
CA ASP A 449 -9.58 -1.82 -22.89
C ASP A 449 -10.69 -2.76 -22.40
N ARG A 450 -10.33 -3.88 -21.74
CA ARG A 450 -11.27 -4.90 -21.24
C ARG A 450 -11.76 -4.67 -19.81
N GLY A 451 -10.96 -4.05 -18.97
CA GLY A 451 -11.27 -3.75 -17.57
C GLY A 451 -11.97 -2.40 -17.45
#